data_77922a66358074423b732bb5912f45f0
#
_entry.id   77922a66358074423b732bb5912f45f0
#
_cell.length_a   1.000
_cell.length_b   1.000
_cell.length_c   1.000
_cell.angle_alpha   90.00
_cell.angle_beta   90.00
_cell.angle_gamma   90.00
#
_symmetry.space_group_name_H-M   'P 1'
#
loop_
_entity.id
_entity.type
_entity.pdbx_description
1 polymer ?
#
loop_
_entity_poly.entity_id
_entity_poly.type
_entity_poly.pdbx_seq_one_letter_code
_entity_poly.pdbx_strand_id
1 'polypeptide(L)'
;MQSFYINEYFVIKESLKDLSEHQTIKPTVEKSLIGFVFYKKGDVLIDIKNGSKTQTSHKKSGIASSFYISNEANVTHHVLSNSDLEKITIFLPPEKLLELIDGQEIHFQHYFKNLVTPDAPFIQGKNFASSLEMDTAMSNIFQPNKYTGIVQNLFIESQINELMFAYFNRIEFDAKKSSKLSKSDIEKIYYVRELILSDLEAPLTLNSLARQSLLNEFKLKSGFKELFGMPVYQYILHKRLEKAHHYIINRGYSIQEAALLVGYSSLGSFSNAFLKKFGYRPSNLRG
;
A
#
# COMPACT_ATOMS: atom_id res chain seq x y z
N MET A 1 22.48 -16.29 -2.93
CA MET A 1 21.48 -15.28 -3.34
C MET A 1 21.15 -15.51 -4.81
N GLN A 2 19.88 -15.55 -5.16
CA GLN A 2 19.37 -15.69 -6.52
C GLN A 2 18.35 -14.58 -6.76
N SER A 3 18.35 -13.96 -7.95
CA SER A 3 17.37 -12.94 -8.33
C SER A 3 16.77 -13.27 -9.70
N PHE A 4 15.49 -13.01 -9.87
CA PHE A 4 14.76 -13.29 -11.10
C PHE A 4 13.52 -12.39 -11.21
N TYR A 5 12.97 -12.26 -12.42
CA TYR A 5 11.72 -11.56 -12.65
C TYR A 5 10.57 -12.56 -12.81
N ILE A 6 9.43 -12.26 -12.23
CA ILE A 6 8.17 -12.95 -12.43
C ILE A 6 7.12 -11.88 -12.70
N ASN A 7 6.60 -11.87 -13.93
CA ASN A 7 5.72 -10.79 -14.40
C ASN A 7 6.35 -9.41 -14.14
N GLU A 8 5.70 -8.60 -13.31
CA GLU A 8 6.17 -7.25 -12.94
C GLU A 8 6.99 -7.23 -11.65
N TYR A 9 7.17 -8.38 -10.99
CA TYR A 9 7.90 -8.48 -9.72
C TYR A 9 9.37 -8.80 -9.95
N PHE A 10 10.24 -8.05 -9.27
CA PHE A 10 11.63 -8.44 -9.08
C PHE A 10 11.76 -9.21 -7.77
N VAL A 11 12.20 -10.47 -7.84
CA VAL A 11 12.24 -11.38 -6.70
C VAL A 11 13.67 -11.69 -6.33
N ILE A 12 14.00 -11.57 -5.05
CA ILE A 12 15.27 -12.02 -4.47
C ILE A 12 15.01 -13.17 -3.51
N LYS A 13 15.59 -14.32 -3.81
CA LYS A 13 15.66 -15.50 -2.94
C LYS A 13 17.02 -15.55 -2.28
N GLU A 14 17.05 -15.49 -0.95
CA GLU A 14 18.26 -15.57 -0.16
C GLU A 14 18.23 -16.84 0.70
N SER A 15 19.30 -17.63 0.58
CA SER A 15 19.53 -18.82 1.40
C SER A 15 20.98 -18.80 1.84
N LEU A 16 21.21 -18.65 3.14
CA LEU A 16 22.51 -18.75 3.79
C LEU A 16 22.39 -19.87 4.83
N LYS A 17 23.37 -20.76 4.87
CA LYS A 17 23.40 -21.91 5.79
C LYS A 17 24.71 -21.95 6.54
N ASP A 18 24.68 -22.55 7.72
CA ASP A 18 25.87 -22.84 8.54
C ASP A 18 26.70 -21.59 8.82
N LEU A 19 26.03 -20.48 9.17
CA LEU A 19 26.70 -19.24 9.51
C LEU A 19 27.44 -19.37 10.84
N SER A 20 28.77 -19.59 10.78
CA SER A 20 29.64 -19.59 11.95
C SER A 20 29.89 -18.20 12.52
N GLU A 21 29.75 -17.16 11.70
CA GLU A 21 29.96 -15.76 12.04
C GLU A 21 28.82 -14.86 11.58
N HIS A 22 28.68 -13.67 12.20
CA HIS A 22 27.72 -12.67 11.77
C HIS A 22 28.07 -12.15 10.38
N GLN A 23 27.05 -12.11 9.51
CA GLN A 23 27.19 -11.52 8.19
C GLN A 23 26.51 -10.16 8.12
N THR A 24 27.21 -9.19 7.51
CA THR A 24 26.69 -7.86 7.28
C THR A 24 26.43 -7.66 5.78
N ILE A 25 25.17 -7.35 5.43
CA ILE A 25 24.74 -7.10 4.06
C ILE A 25 24.22 -5.65 3.96
N LYS A 26 24.75 -4.91 3.03
CA LYS A 26 24.25 -3.54 2.70
C LYS A 26 23.55 -3.62 1.35
N PRO A 27 22.22 -3.66 1.32
CA PRO A 27 21.49 -3.63 0.06
C PRO A 27 21.66 -2.27 -0.60
N THR A 28 21.91 -2.28 -1.91
CA THR A 28 21.88 -1.08 -2.74
C THR A 28 20.76 -1.21 -3.75
N VAL A 29 20.00 -0.14 -3.96
CA VAL A 29 18.95 -0.05 -4.96
C VAL A 29 19.22 1.13 -5.88
N GLU A 30 19.02 0.94 -7.18
CA GLU A 30 19.22 2.01 -8.18
C GLU A 30 18.03 2.96 -8.27
N LYS A 31 16.86 2.49 -7.90
CA LYS A 31 15.59 3.23 -7.92
C LYS A 31 14.74 2.89 -6.72
N SER A 32 13.75 3.74 -6.46
CA SER A 32 12.78 3.51 -5.40
C SER A 32 11.95 2.25 -5.63
N LEU A 33 11.82 1.42 -4.59
CA LEU A 33 11.07 0.17 -4.63
C LEU A 33 10.25 -0.02 -3.35
N ILE A 34 9.15 -0.73 -3.49
CA ILE A 34 8.43 -1.31 -2.37
C ILE A 34 8.76 -2.79 -2.33
N GLY A 35 9.17 -3.28 -1.16
CA GLY A 35 9.50 -4.67 -0.92
C GLY A 35 8.47 -5.34 0.00
N PHE A 36 8.10 -6.58 -0.35
CA PHE A 36 7.39 -7.52 0.52
C PHE A 36 8.36 -8.62 0.89
N VAL A 37 8.67 -8.75 2.16
CA VAL A 37 9.68 -9.69 2.63
C VAL A 37 9.07 -10.76 3.53
N PHE A 38 9.44 -12.01 3.28
CA PHE A 38 8.96 -13.18 3.97
C PHE A 38 10.17 -13.95 4.53
N TYR A 39 10.22 -14.11 5.86
CA TYR A 39 11.29 -14.82 6.56
C TYR A 39 10.83 -16.22 6.93
N LYS A 40 11.28 -17.24 6.19
CA LYS A 40 11.05 -18.65 6.55
C LYS A 40 11.96 -19.06 7.69
N LYS A 41 13.26 -18.71 7.58
CA LYS A 41 14.26 -18.87 8.61
C LYS A 41 15.08 -17.59 8.72
N GLY A 42 15.55 -17.25 9.90
CA GLY A 42 16.45 -16.14 10.09
C GLY A 42 16.32 -15.49 11.46
N ASP A 43 17.40 -14.85 11.81
CA ASP A 43 17.52 -13.94 12.94
C ASP A 43 18.36 -12.76 12.45
N VAL A 44 17.69 -11.64 12.10
CA VAL A 44 18.30 -10.52 11.37
C VAL A 44 18.00 -9.21 12.09
N LEU A 45 19.06 -8.47 12.43
CA LEU A 45 18.94 -7.09 12.85
C LEU A 45 19.09 -6.18 11.63
N ILE A 46 18.20 -5.23 11.48
CA ILE A 46 18.19 -4.25 10.40
C ILE A 46 18.42 -2.88 11.00
N ASP A 47 19.59 -2.30 10.74
CA ASP A 47 19.90 -0.94 11.11
C ASP A 47 19.53 0.00 9.97
N ILE A 48 18.73 1.01 10.29
CA ILE A 48 18.26 2.04 9.37
C ILE A 48 18.81 3.37 9.87
N LYS A 49 19.67 4.01 9.07
CA LYS A 49 20.26 5.31 9.41
C LYS A 49 19.53 6.44 8.69
N ASN A 50 18.98 7.36 9.47
CA ASN A 50 18.37 8.61 9.01
C ASN A 50 19.13 9.79 9.63
N GLY A 51 20.10 10.34 8.89
CA GLY A 51 21.02 11.35 9.41
C GLY A 51 21.87 10.79 10.56
N SER A 52 21.82 11.43 11.73
CA SER A 52 22.53 11.00 12.96
C SER A 52 21.81 9.92 13.77
N LYS A 53 20.56 9.61 13.43
CA LYS A 53 19.76 8.62 14.18
C LYS A 53 19.83 7.24 13.50
N THR A 54 20.06 6.19 14.31
CA THR A 54 19.94 4.80 13.87
C THR A 54 18.74 4.17 14.56
N GLN A 55 17.87 3.54 13.77
CA GLN A 55 16.78 2.72 14.27
C GLN A 55 17.08 1.28 13.93
N THR A 56 17.03 0.38 14.92
CA THR A 56 17.23 -1.06 14.73
C THR A 56 15.90 -1.79 14.77
N SER A 57 15.67 -2.64 13.79
CA SER A 57 14.51 -3.53 13.69
C SER A 57 14.96 -4.99 13.69
N HIS A 58 14.33 -5.81 14.53
CA HIS A 58 14.65 -7.25 14.64
C HIS A 58 13.64 -8.07 13.84
N LYS A 59 14.13 -8.92 12.94
CA LYS A 59 13.33 -9.82 12.11
C LYS A 59 13.69 -11.27 12.43
N LYS A 60 12.69 -12.05 12.75
CA LYS A 60 12.81 -13.48 13.08
C LYS A 60 12.05 -14.34 12.07
N SER A 61 12.32 -15.64 12.11
CA SER A 61 11.58 -16.65 11.36
C SER A 61 10.06 -16.49 11.56
N GLY A 62 9.28 -16.76 10.50
CA GLY A 62 7.81 -16.68 10.55
C GLY A 62 7.27 -15.26 10.56
N ILE A 63 8.01 -14.28 10.03
CA ILE A 63 7.55 -12.90 9.87
C ILE A 63 7.44 -12.55 8.40
N ALA A 64 6.32 -11.90 8.04
CA ALA A 64 6.13 -11.18 6.79
C ALA A 64 6.05 -9.67 7.06
N SER A 65 6.60 -8.85 6.18
CA SER A 65 6.61 -7.40 6.31
C SER A 65 6.65 -6.73 4.95
N SER A 66 6.29 -5.44 4.89
CA SER A 66 6.54 -4.60 3.72
C SER A 66 7.45 -3.43 4.09
N PHE A 67 8.07 -2.81 3.10
CA PHE A 67 8.90 -1.63 3.28
C PHE A 67 9.00 -0.84 1.97
N TYR A 68 9.29 0.46 2.08
CA TYR A 68 9.76 1.29 0.99
C TYR A 68 11.26 1.52 1.15
N ILE A 69 11.99 1.53 0.04
CA ILE A 69 13.42 1.82 -0.01
C ILE A 69 13.75 2.66 -1.26
N SER A 70 14.52 3.73 -1.08
CA SER A 70 15.09 4.53 -2.19
C SER A 70 16.59 4.31 -2.30
N ASN A 71 17.20 4.83 -3.37
CA ASN A 71 18.65 4.82 -3.57
C ASN A 71 19.43 5.63 -2.51
N GLU A 72 18.76 6.51 -1.76
CA GLU A 72 19.35 7.28 -0.66
C GLU A 72 19.31 6.54 0.69
N ALA A 73 18.66 5.39 0.74
CA ALA A 73 18.48 4.65 1.98
C ALA A 73 19.81 4.06 2.46
N ASN A 74 20.11 4.28 3.74
CA ASN A 74 21.27 3.67 4.41
C ASN A 74 20.79 2.58 5.36
N VAL A 75 20.73 1.36 4.84
CA VAL A 75 20.22 0.18 5.53
C VAL A 75 21.33 -0.86 5.63
N THR A 76 21.48 -1.48 6.79
CA THR A 76 22.43 -2.55 7.01
C THR A 76 21.72 -3.73 7.65
N HIS A 77 21.88 -4.90 7.06
CA HIS A 77 21.37 -6.17 7.61
C HIS A 77 22.50 -6.90 8.31
N HIS A 78 22.28 -7.26 9.55
CA HIS A 78 23.17 -8.11 10.34
C HIS A 78 22.49 -9.47 10.54
N VAL A 79 22.91 -10.47 9.77
CA VAL A 79 22.45 -11.85 9.95
C VAL A 79 23.23 -12.45 11.11
N LEU A 80 22.52 -12.84 12.16
CA LEU A 80 23.15 -13.33 13.38
C LEU A 80 23.75 -14.74 13.18
N SER A 81 24.87 -15.02 13.83
CA SER A 81 25.53 -16.33 13.79
C SER A 81 24.62 -17.42 14.38
N ASN A 82 24.90 -18.67 14.02
CA ASN A 82 24.15 -19.86 14.43
C ASN A 82 22.68 -19.87 13.97
N SER A 83 22.33 -19.07 12.93
CA SER A 83 21.02 -19.12 12.30
C SER A 83 21.15 -19.28 10.78
N ASP A 84 20.35 -20.18 10.22
CA ASP A 84 20.15 -20.20 8.76
C ASP A 84 19.32 -18.98 8.36
N LEU A 85 19.57 -18.43 7.18
CA LEU A 85 18.68 -17.43 6.56
C LEU A 85 18.01 -18.02 5.33
N GLU A 86 16.69 -18.08 5.33
CA GLU A 86 15.86 -18.37 4.16
C GLU A 86 14.79 -17.28 4.07
N LYS A 87 14.95 -16.35 3.13
CA LYS A 87 13.96 -15.29 2.90
C LYS A 87 13.69 -15.05 1.42
N ILE A 88 12.48 -14.61 1.13
CA ILE A 88 12.06 -14.09 -0.16
C ILE A 88 11.74 -12.61 0.01
N THR A 89 12.24 -11.80 -0.90
CA THR A 89 11.80 -10.40 -1.04
C THR A 89 11.25 -10.19 -2.44
N ILE A 90 10.02 -9.71 -2.51
CA ILE A 90 9.30 -9.41 -3.75
C ILE A 90 9.25 -7.89 -3.87
N PHE A 91 9.84 -7.34 -4.94
CA PHE A 91 9.90 -5.91 -5.17
C PHE A 91 9.01 -5.50 -6.33
N LEU A 92 8.39 -4.32 -6.19
CA LEU A 92 7.69 -3.63 -7.26
C LEU A 92 7.89 -2.12 -7.13
N PRO A 93 7.77 -1.36 -8.25
CA PRO A 93 7.79 0.11 -8.20
C PRO A 93 6.58 0.64 -7.41
N PRO A 94 6.71 1.80 -6.71
CA PRO A 94 5.59 2.40 -5.96
C PRO A 94 4.35 2.65 -6.81
N GLU A 95 4.53 3.07 -8.08
CA GLU A 95 3.44 3.30 -9.03
C GLU A 95 2.64 2.03 -9.33
N LYS A 96 3.30 0.87 -9.35
CA LYS A 96 2.62 -0.41 -9.56
C LYS A 96 1.79 -0.83 -8.34
N LEU A 97 2.25 -0.56 -7.13
CA LEU A 97 1.42 -0.78 -5.95
C LEU A 97 0.22 0.16 -5.95
N LEU A 98 0.38 1.42 -6.38
CA LEU A 98 -0.74 2.35 -6.52
C LEU A 98 -1.78 1.82 -7.51
N GLU A 99 -1.37 1.33 -8.69
CA GLU A 99 -2.27 0.72 -9.68
C GLU A 99 -3.04 -0.49 -9.09
N LEU A 100 -2.35 -1.34 -8.31
CA LEU A 100 -2.97 -2.51 -7.67
C LEU A 100 -4.02 -2.13 -6.62
N ILE A 101 -3.81 -1.03 -5.89
CA ILE A 101 -4.72 -0.60 -4.81
C ILE A 101 -5.69 0.51 -5.23
N ASP A 102 -5.54 1.07 -6.44
CA ASP A 102 -6.45 2.10 -6.95
C ASP A 102 -7.84 1.50 -7.21
N GLY A 103 -8.86 2.21 -6.76
CA GLY A 103 -10.25 1.73 -6.82
C GLY A 103 -10.58 0.54 -5.92
N GLN A 104 -9.58 -0.02 -5.20
CA GLN A 104 -9.78 -1.09 -4.22
C GLN A 104 -10.27 -0.54 -2.88
N GLU A 105 -10.60 -1.46 -1.97
CA GLU A 105 -11.04 -1.10 -0.64
C GLU A 105 -10.01 -0.22 0.09
N ILE A 106 -10.50 0.81 0.74
CA ILE A 106 -9.71 1.92 1.28
C ILE A 106 -8.72 1.53 2.37
N HIS A 107 -8.95 0.39 3.04
CA HIS A 107 -8.01 -0.10 4.03
C HIS A 107 -6.64 -0.45 3.41
N PHE A 108 -6.59 -0.86 2.12
CA PHE A 108 -5.33 -1.02 1.40
C PHE A 108 -4.66 0.32 1.15
N GLN A 109 -5.41 1.34 0.70
CA GLN A 109 -4.88 2.69 0.51
C GLN A 109 -4.34 3.26 1.82
N HIS A 110 -5.06 3.07 2.94
CA HIS A 110 -4.63 3.51 4.26
C HIS A 110 -3.39 2.73 4.74
N TYR A 111 -3.38 1.43 4.53
CA TYR A 111 -2.27 0.56 4.95
C TYR A 111 -0.97 0.90 4.23
N PHE A 112 -1.03 1.11 2.91
CA PHE A 112 0.14 1.37 2.07
C PHE A 112 0.46 2.86 1.90
N LYS A 113 -0.34 3.77 2.45
CA LYS A 113 -0.17 5.22 2.26
C LYS A 113 1.27 5.70 2.41
N ASN A 114 1.91 5.35 3.52
CA ASN A 114 3.28 5.81 3.79
C ASN A 114 4.33 5.14 2.88
N LEU A 115 4.02 3.99 2.30
CA LEU A 115 4.93 3.30 1.36
C LEU A 115 4.83 3.88 -0.05
N VAL A 116 3.63 4.31 -0.48
CA VAL A 116 3.40 4.88 -1.82
C VAL A 116 3.60 6.40 -1.88
N THR A 117 3.51 7.09 -0.73
CA THR A 117 3.84 8.51 -0.57
C THR A 117 4.87 8.68 0.56
N PRO A 118 6.12 8.22 0.34
CA PRO A 118 7.13 8.18 1.39
C PRO A 118 7.63 9.58 1.75
N ASP A 119 7.89 9.80 3.03
CA ASP A 119 8.50 11.01 3.59
C ASP A 119 9.94 10.78 4.09
N ALA A 120 10.50 9.58 3.86
CA ALA A 120 11.85 9.20 4.23
C ALA A 120 12.43 8.19 3.21
N PRO A 121 13.78 8.10 3.08
CA PRO A 121 14.45 7.16 2.18
C PRO A 121 14.16 5.69 2.46
N PHE A 122 13.81 5.34 3.70
CA PHE A 122 13.36 4.02 4.09
C PHE A 122 12.16 4.13 5.04
N ILE A 123 11.10 3.40 4.72
CA ILE A 123 9.90 3.31 5.57
C ILE A 123 9.57 1.84 5.76
N GLN A 124 9.41 1.43 7.01
CA GLN A 124 8.98 0.08 7.35
C GLN A 124 7.46 0.03 7.51
N GLY A 125 6.82 -0.91 6.81
CA GLY A 125 5.43 -1.27 7.02
C GLY A 125 5.23 -2.16 8.25
N LYS A 126 4.01 -2.63 8.45
CA LYS A 126 3.68 -3.53 9.56
C LYS A 126 4.34 -4.91 9.40
N ASN A 127 4.61 -5.54 10.54
CA ASN A 127 5.01 -6.93 10.59
C ASN A 127 3.78 -7.80 10.88
N PHE A 128 3.70 -8.93 10.21
CA PHE A 128 2.71 -9.97 10.48
C PHE A 128 3.42 -11.27 10.84
N ALA A 129 2.82 -12.07 11.71
CA ALA A 129 3.17 -13.49 11.78
C ALA A 129 2.76 -14.14 10.45
N SER A 130 3.62 -14.99 9.89
CA SER A 130 3.31 -15.74 8.68
C SER A 130 2.07 -16.61 8.88
N SER A 131 1.29 -16.79 7.82
CA SER A 131 0.18 -17.72 7.80
C SER A 131 0.63 -19.09 7.29
N LEU A 132 -0.24 -20.11 7.43
CA LEU A 132 0.05 -21.44 6.91
C LEU A 132 0.28 -21.44 5.39
N GLU A 133 -0.46 -20.62 4.66
CA GLU A 133 -0.29 -20.43 3.20
C GLU A 133 1.09 -19.85 2.88
N MET A 134 1.51 -18.80 3.59
CA MET A 134 2.84 -18.22 3.44
C MET A 134 3.94 -19.22 3.74
N ASP A 135 3.84 -19.97 4.84
CA ASP A 135 4.82 -20.97 5.24
C ASP A 135 4.90 -22.13 4.24
N THR A 136 3.76 -22.53 3.66
CA THR A 136 3.67 -23.56 2.62
C THR A 136 4.33 -23.06 1.33
N ALA A 137 3.99 -21.87 0.86
CA ALA A 137 4.57 -21.28 -0.34
C ALA A 137 6.10 -21.09 -0.19
N MET A 138 6.56 -20.57 0.96
CA MET A 138 7.99 -20.46 1.28
C MET A 138 8.66 -21.82 1.26
N SER A 139 8.07 -22.86 1.85
CA SER A 139 8.63 -24.20 1.87
C SER A 139 8.76 -24.76 0.46
N ASN A 140 7.78 -24.57 -0.39
CA ASN A 140 7.80 -24.98 -1.79
C ASN A 140 8.91 -24.28 -2.60
N ILE A 141 9.12 -22.95 -2.37
CA ILE A 141 10.17 -22.20 -3.05
C ILE A 141 11.58 -22.65 -2.63
N PHE A 142 11.76 -23.05 -1.37
CA PHE A 142 13.08 -23.45 -0.83
C PHE A 142 13.37 -24.94 -0.97
N GLN A 143 12.42 -25.77 -1.38
CA GLN A 143 12.67 -27.17 -1.71
C GLN A 143 13.57 -27.29 -2.96
N PRO A 144 14.35 -28.38 -3.07
CA PRO A 144 15.05 -28.71 -4.32
C PRO A 144 14.06 -28.74 -5.50
N ASN A 145 14.54 -28.34 -6.68
CA ASN A 145 13.73 -28.28 -7.88
C ASN A 145 13.00 -29.60 -8.15
N LYS A 146 11.68 -29.57 -7.93
CA LYS A 146 10.80 -30.73 -8.16
C LYS A 146 10.44 -30.86 -9.65
N TYR A 147 10.52 -29.76 -10.36
CA TYR A 147 10.15 -29.63 -11.78
C TYR A 147 11.32 -29.05 -12.57
N THR A 148 11.24 -29.04 -13.90
CA THR A 148 12.26 -28.49 -14.80
C THR A 148 11.63 -27.59 -15.85
N GLY A 149 12.43 -26.71 -16.44
CA GLY A 149 12.01 -25.84 -17.54
C GLY A 149 10.80 -24.97 -17.21
N ILE A 150 9.86 -24.87 -18.13
CA ILE A 150 8.68 -24.01 -18.02
C ILE A 150 7.79 -24.41 -16.83
N VAL A 151 7.71 -25.71 -16.50
CA VAL A 151 6.89 -26.18 -15.36
C VAL A 151 7.45 -25.68 -14.04
N GLN A 152 8.78 -25.65 -13.88
CA GLN A 152 9.43 -25.09 -12.70
C GLN A 152 9.15 -23.58 -12.59
N ASN A 153 9.21 -22.83 -13.70
CA ASN A 153 8.95 -21.41 -13.71
C ASN A 153 7.49 -21.10 -13.31
N LEU A 154 6.53 -21.79 -13.90
CA LEU A 154 5.11 -21.65 -13.57
C LEU A 154 4.83 -22.03 -12.10
N PHE A 155 5.51 -23.07 -11.60
CA PHE A 155 5.38 -23.45 -10.20
C PHE A 155 5.90 -22.34 -9.25
N ILE A 156 7.08 -21.79 -9.51
CA ILE A 156 7.63 -20.70 -8.69
C ILE A 156 6.75 -19.47 -8.79
N GLU A 157 6.26 -19.12 -9.98
CA GLU A 157 5.32 -18.02 -10.19
C GLU A 157 4.06 -18.19 -9.34
N SER A 158 3.47 -19.39 -9.32
CA SER A 158 2.30 -19.68 -8.50
C SER A 158 2.56 -19.47 -7.01
N GLN A 159 3.76 -19.85 -6.51
CA GLN A 159 4.13 -19.67 -5.11
C GLN A 159 4.38 -18.19 -4.75
N ILE A 160 4.95 -17.40 -5.66
CA ILE A 160 5.12 -15.95 -5.47
C ILE A 160 3.75 -15.25 -5.42
N ASN A 161 2.84 -15.61 -6.32
CA ASN A 161 1.47 -15.09 -6.30
C ASN A 161 0.73 -15.49 -5.01
N GLU A 162 0.94 -16.71 -4.51
CA GLU A 162 0.38 -17.16 -3.22
C GLU A 162 0.90 -16.34 -2.05
N LEU A 163 2.19 -16.01 -2.02
CA LEU A 163 2.76 -15.14 -0.98
C LEU A 163 2.12 -13.75 -1.01
N MET A 164 1.96 -13.16 -2.20
CA MET A 164 1.32 -11.85 -2.35
C MET A 164 -0.15 -11.92 -1.95
N PHE A 165 -0.90 -12.91 -2.42
CA PHE A 165 -2.29 -13.14 -2.03
C PHE A 165 -2.44 -13.25 -0.51
N ALA A 166 -1.65 -14.12 0.13
CA ALA A 166 -1.73 -14.33 1.58
C ALA A 166 -1.37 -13.06 2.37
N TYR A 167 -0.42 -12.24 1.86
CA TYR A 167 -0.06 -10.96 2.46
C TYR A 167 -1.21 -9.95 2.40
N PHE A 168 -1.84 -9.77 1.23
CA PHE A 168 -2.98 -8.85 1.07
C PHE A 168 -4.21 -9.35 1.84
N ASN A 169 -4.48 -10.65 1.81
CA ASN A 169 -5.57 -11.27 2.60
C ASN A 169 -5.38 -11.04 4.11
N ARG A 170 -4.13 -11.05 4.60
CA ARG A 170 -3.84 -10.73 5.99
C ARG A 170 -4.16 -9.29 6.36
N ILE A 171 -3.86 -8.33 5.47
CA ILE A 171 -4.22 -6.92 5.66
C ILE A 171 -5.74 -6.77 5.74
N GLU A 172 -6.46 -7.41 4.84
CA GLU A 172 -7.92 -7.39 4.82
C GLU A 172 -8.53 -7.99 6.09
N PHE A 173 -7.98 -9.13 6.55
CA PHE A 173 -8.43 -9.77 7.80
C PHE A 173 -8.20 -8.87 9.01
N ASP A 174 -7.02 -8.24 9.12
CA ASP A 174 -6.70 -7.34 10.23
C ASP A 174 -7.56 -6.07 10.19
N ALA A 175 -7.86 -5.54 9.02
CA ALA A 175 -8.78 -4.43 8.86
C ALA A 175 -10.19 -4.78 9.34
N LYS A 176 -10.71 -5.94 8.94
CA LYS A 176 -12.02 -6.45 9.40
C LYS A 176 -12.06 -6.69 10.91
N LYS A 177 -10.98 -7.20 11.49
CA LYS A 177 -10.89 -7.46 12.94
C LYS A 177 -10.76 -6.18 13.77
N SER A 178 -10.09 -5.14 13.25
CA SER A 178 -9.91 -3.88 13.94
C SER A 178 -11.13 -2.96 13.83
N SER A 179 -12.01 -3.21 12.87
CA SER A 179 -13.23 -2.43 12.67
C SER A 179 -14.24 -2.72 13.77
N LYS A 180 -14.75 -1.65 14.38
CA LYS A 180 -15.92 -1.72 15.30
C LYS A 180 -17.26 -1.79 14.56
N LEU A 181 -17.22 -1.77 13.23
CA LEU A 181 -18.37 -1.78 12.36
C LEU A 181 -18.81 -3.23 12.09
N SER A 182 -20.12 -3.48 12.11
CA SER A 182 -20.66 -4.74 11.61
C SER A 182 -20.52 -4.82 10.08
N LYS A 183 -20.57 -6.03 9.51
CA LYS A 183 -20.57 -6.22 8.06
C LYS A 183 -21.66 -5.39 7.36
N SER A 184 -22.87 -5.36 7.96
CA SER A 184 -23.97 -4.54 7.47
C SER A 184 -23.66 -3.03 7.52
N ASP A 185 -22.96 -2.54 8.56
CA ASP A 185 -22.59 -1.14 8.64
C ASP A 185 -21.56 -0.79 7.56
N ILE A 186 -20.61 -1.66 7.31
CA ILE A 186 -19.61 -1.49 6.23
C ILE A 186 -20.31 -1.37 4.88
N GLU A 187 -21.23 -2.28 4.55
CA GLU A 187 -22.00 -2.24 3.30
C GLU A 187 -22.80 -0.93 3.15
N LYS A 188 -23.42 -0.47 4.24
CA LYS A 188 -24.17 0.80 4.28
C LYS A 188 -23.26 2.02 4.06
N ILE A 189 -22.05 2.00 4.62
CA ILE A 189 -21.10 3.10 4.43
C ILE A 189 -20.53 3.12 3.01
N TYR A 190 -20.31 1.95 2.39
CA TYR A 190 -19.99 1.86 0.97
C TYR A 190 -21.13 2.38 0.08
N TYR A 191 -22.37 2.07 0.43
CA TYR A 191 -23.54 2.65 -0.26
C TYR A 191 -23.55 4.18 -0.15
N VAL A 192 -23.22 4.75 1.01
CA VAL A 192 -23.05 6.22 1.16
C VAL A 192 -21.98 6.75 0.22
N ARG A 193 -20.86 6.06 0.06
CA ARG A 193 -19.83 6.45 -0.91
C ARG A 193 -20.38 6.51 -2.33
N GLU A 194 -21.14 5.52 -2.75
CA GLU A 194 -21.75 5.51 -4.10
C GLU A 194 -22.74 6.69 -4.27
N LEU A 195 -23.55 6.98 -3.25
CA LEU A 195 -24.43 8.16 -3.27
C LEU A 195 -23.65 9.48 -3.43
N ILE A 196 -22.51 9.60 -2.78
CA ILE A 196 -21.63 10.77 -2.92
C ILE A 196 -21.04 10.86 -4.32
N LEU A 197 -20.57 9.74 -4.87
CA LEU A 197 -19.91 9.70 -6.18
C LEU A 197 -20.90 9.90 -7.33
N SER A 198 -22.17 9.54 -7.15
CA SER A 198 -23.21 9.71 -8.16
C SER A 198 -23.53 11.19 -8.44
N ASP A 199 -23.39 12.05 -7.42
CA ASP A 199 -23.60 13.51 -7.58
C ASP A 199 -22.59 14.28 -6.71
N LEU A 200 -21.46 14.60 -7.31
CA LEU A 200 -20.42 15.42 -6.67
C LEU A 200 -20.72 16.92 -6.76
N GLU A 201 -21.59 17.35 -7.68
CA GLU A 201 -21.94 18.75 -7.85
C GLU A 201 -22.87 19.25 -6.72
N ALA A 202 -23.86 18.43 -6.36
CA ALA A 202 -24.81 18.72 -5.30
C ALA A 202 -25.00 17.52 -4.36
N PRO A 203 -23.95 17.10 -3.64
CA PRO A 203 -24.03 15.89 -2.83
C PRO A 203 -25.05 16.06 -1.69
N LEU A 204 -25.69 14.96 -1.34
CA LEU A 204 -26.67 14.90 -0.25
C LEU A 204 -26.06 15.41 1.05
N THR A 205 -26.88 16.03 1.89
CA THR A 205 -26.46 16.41 3.24
C THR A 205 -26.11 15.18 4.10
N LEU A 206 -25.30 15.37 5.12
CA LEU A 206 -24.92 14.27 6.01
C LEU A 206 -26.13 13.58 6.64
N ASN A 207 -27.15 14.36 7.01
CA ASN A 207 -28.41 13.82 7.54
C ASN A 207 -29.16 12.97 6.50
N SER A 208 -29.23 13.45 5.25
CA SER A 208 -29.84 12.70 4.15
C SER A 208 -29.08 11.39 3.85
N LEU A 209 -27.76 11.44 3.85
CA LEU A 209 -26.90 10.26 3.67
C LEU A 209 -27.12 9.24 4.79
N ALA A 210 -27.18 9.70 6.04
CA ALA A 210 -27.44 8.85 7.20
C ALA A 210 -28.81 8.17 7.12
N ARG A 211 -29.85 8.92 6.75
CA ARG A 211 -31.22 8.39 6.59
C ARG A 211 -31.30 7.37 5.47
N GLN A 212 -30.73 7.67 4.29
CA GLN A 212 -30.79 6.74 3.15
C GLN A 212 -30.02 5.44 3.39
N SER A 213 -28.93 5.51 4.18
CA SER A 213 -28.13 4.34 4.54
C SER A 213 -28.64 3.60 5.78
N LEU A 214 -29.70 4.08 6.42
CA LEU A 214 -30.20 3.53 7.70
C LEU A 214 -29.12 3.47 8.79
N LEU A 215 -28.27 4.50 8.84
CA LEU A 215 -27.29 4.73 9.88
C LEU A 215 -27.66 5.99 10.68
N ASN A 216 -27.28 6.05 11.96
CA ASN A 216 -27.27 7.34 12.62
C ASN A 216 -26.03 8.16 12.20
N GLU A 217 -26.11 9.50 12.33
CA GLU A 217 -25.01 10.38 11.89
C GLU A 217 -23.68 10.10 12.59
N PHE A 218 -23.72 9.73 13.88
CA PHE A 218 -22.50 9.41 14.63
C PHE A 218 -21.79 8.19 14.03
N LYS A 219 -22.55 7.13 13.78
CA LYS A 219 -22.04 5.90 13.20
C LYS A 219 -21.55 6.11 11.75
N LEU A 220 -22.29 6.93 10.98
CA LEU A 220 -21.86 7.31 9.65
C LEU A 220 -20.54 8.09 9.70
N LYS A 221 -20.42 9.14 10.52
CA LYS A 221 -19.20 9.96 10.65
C LYS A 221 -17.99 9.12 11.08
N SER A 222 -18.16 8.34 12.15
CA SER A 222 -17.07 7.51 12.69
C SER A 222 -16.67 6.40 11.74
N GLY A 223 -17.64 5.68 11.20
CA GLY A 223 -17.40 4.56 10.28
C GLY A 223 -16.87 5.02 8.91
N PHE A 224 -17.38 6.13 8.39
CA PHE A 224 -16.86 6.70 7.15
C PHE A 224 -15.39 7.14 7.31
N LYS A 225 -15.05 7.78 8.45
CA LYS A 225 -13.66 8.13 8.75
C LYS A 225 -12.79 6.88 8.97
N GLU A 226 -13.33 5.85 9.63
CA GLU A 226 -12.64 4.56 9.84
C GLU A 226 -12.33 3.87 8.50
N LEU A 227 -13.33 3.76 7.60
CA LEU A 227 -13.18 3.09 6.31
C LEU A 227 -12.44 3.95 5.28
N PHE A 228 -12.67 5.28 5.25
CA PHE A 228 -12.13 6.17 4.21
C PHE A 228 -11.00 7.10 4.69
N GLY A 229 -10.51 6.91 5.91
CA GLY A 229 -9.38 7.66 6.46
C GLY A 229 -9.66 9.16 6.70
N MET A 230 -10.81 9.66 6.25
CA MET A 230 -11.18 11.08 6.31
C MET A 230 -12.68 11.29 6.50
N PRO A 231 -13.11 12.44 7.07
CA PRO A 231 -14.52 12.78 7.17
C PRO A 231 -15.20 12.88 5.81
N VAL A 232 -16.53 12.61 5.77
CA VAL A 232 -17.38 12.67 4.57
C VAL A 232 -17.16 13.94 3.76
N TYR A 233 -17.15 15.10 4.39
CA TYR A 233 -16.97 16.38 3.70
C TYR A 233 -15.61 16.51 3.02
N GLN A 234 -14.53 16.07 3.68
CA GLN A 234 -13.20 16.07 3.08
C GLN A 234 -13.12 15.11 1.89
N TYR A 235 -13.76 13.95 2.00
CA TYR A 235 -13.83 12.99 0.91
C TYR A 235 -14.53 13.59 -0.34
N ILE A 236 -15.66 14.27 -0.14
CA ILE A 236 -16.37 14.98 -1.23
C ILE A 236 -15.43 16.00 -1.90
N LEU A 237 -14.76 16.86 -1.10
CA LEU A 237 -13.82 17.84 -1.65
C LEU A 237 -12.68 17.20 -2.43
N HIS A 238 -12.12 16.09 -1.92
CA HIS A 238 -11.08 15.35 -2.62
C HIS A 238 -11.57 14.81 -3.96
N LYS A 239 -12.74 14.18 -4.00
CA LYS A 239 -13.30 13.60 -5.24
C LYS A 239 -13.69 14.67 -6.25
N ARG A 240 -14.19 15.83 -5.81
CA ARG A 240 -14.41 16.99 -6.66
C ARG A 240 -13.12 17.44 -7.37
N LEU A 241 -12.04 17.58 -6.63
CA LEU A 241 -10.75 18.02 -7.16
C LEU A 241 -10.16 16.98 -8.14
N GLU A 242 -10.28 15.68 -7.86
CA GLU A 242 -9.87 14.60 -8.77
C GLU A 242 -10.66 14.66 -10.08
N LYS A 243 -11.97 14.80 -10.00
CA LYS A 243 -12.85 14.90 -11.16
C LYS A 243 -12.56 16.17 -11.98
N ALA A 244 -12.33 17.32 -11.32
CA ALA A 244 -11.94 18.55 -12.00
C ALA A 244 -10.59 18.44 -12.71
N HIS A 245 -9.60 17.83 -12.06
CA HIS A 245 -8.29 17.55 -12.65
C HIS A 245 -8.42 16.69 -13.92
N HIS A 246 -9.21 15.62 -13.86
CA HIS A 246 -9.52 14.79 -15.02
C HIS A 246 -10.21 15.58 -16.14
N TYR A 247 -11.16 16.46 -15.83
CA TYR A 247 -11.85 17.29 -16.83
C TYR A 247 -10.89 18.25 -17.54
N ILE A 248 -9.98 18.88 -16.79
CA ILE A 248 -9.00 19.82 -17.36
C ILE A 248 -8.03 19.09 -18.31
N ILE A 249 -7.45 17.97 -17.87
CA ILE A 249 -6.40 17.26 -18.62
C ILE A 249 -7.00 16.45 -19.79
N ASN A 250 -8.05 15.65 -19.52
CA ASN A 250 -8.48 14.60 -20.44
C ASN A 250 -9.70 15.01 -21.28
N ARG A 251 -10.41 16.07 -20.87
CA ARG A 251 -11.62 16.53 -21.55
C ARG A 251 -11.52 17.95 -22.11
N GLY A 252 -10.40 18.64 -21.87
CA GLY A 252 -10.14 19.98 -22.39
C GLY A 252 -11.02 21.12 -21.81
N TYR A 253 -11.74 20.85 -20.69
CA TYR A 253 -12.55 21.89 -20.04
C TYR A 253 -11.67 23.02 -19.51
N SER A 254 -12.20 24.24 -19.53
CA SER A 254 -11.55 25.36 -18.85
C SER A 254 -11.51 25.13 -17.33
N ILE A 255 -10.58 25.78 -16.66
CA ILE A 255 -10.47 25.70 -15.19
C ILE A 255 -11.78 26.16 -14.53
N GLN A 256 -12.42 27.19 -15.10
CA GLN A 256 -13.68 27.71 -14.61
C GLN A 256 -14.83 26.72 -14.82
N GLU A 257 -14.95 26.12 -15.99
CA GLU A 257 -15.96 25.10 -16.28
C GLU A 257 -15.77 23.88 -15.39
N ALA A 258 -14.52 23.38 -15.28
CA ALA A 258 -14.22 22.23 -14.42
C ALA A 258 -14.56 22.50 -12.94
N ALA A 259 -14.27 23.70 -12.43
CA ALA A 259 -14.62 24.10 -11.07
C ALA A 259 -16.14 24.10 -10.84
N LEU A 260 -16.90 24.68 -11.77
CA LEU A 260 -18.37 24.73 -11.70
C LEU A 260 -18.98 23.33 -11.76
N LEU A 261 -18.55 22.49 -12.72
CA LEU A 261 -19.04 21.12 -12.92
C LEU A 261 -18.82 20.20 -11.72
N VAL A 262 -17.91 20.55 -10.82
CA VAL A 262 -17.67 19.78 -9.59
C VAL A 262 -18.20 20.51 -8.34
N GLY A 263 -19.05 21.54 -8.51
CA GLY A 263 -19.77 22.20 -7.44
C GLY A 263 -18.99 23.25 -6.66
N TYR A 264 -17.97 23.88 -7.25
CA TYR A 264 -17.34 25.06 -6.68
C TYR A 264 -18.01 26.33 -7.21
N SER A 265 -18.53 27.15 -6.31
CA SER A 265 -19.13 28.46 -6.64
C SER A 265 -18.09 29.58 -6.78
N SER A 266 -16.85 29.35 -6.35
CA SER A 266 -15.77 30.34 -6.36
C SER A 266 -14.49 29.74 -6.94
N LEU A 267 -13.96 30.36 -7.99
CA LEU A 267 -12.70 29.96 -8.62
C LEU A 267 -11.50 30.12 -7.66
N GLY A 268 -11.54 31.12 -6.78
CA GLY A 268 -10.50 31.32 -5.75
C GLY A 268 -10.46 30.17 -4.74
N SER A 269 -11.63 29.76 -4.24
CA SER A 269 -11.75 28.62 -3.32
C SER A 269 -11.30 27.30 -3.99
N PHE A 270 -11.69 27.10 -5.25
CA PHE A 270 -11.23 25.97 -6.06
C PHE A 270 -9.70 25.94 -6.20
N SER A 271 -9.10 27.07 -6.65
CA SER A 271 -7.66 27.15 -6.91
C SER A 271 -6.82 26.92 -5.64
N ASN A 272 -7.30 27.42 -4.50
CA ASN A 272 -6.62 27.18 -3.21
C ASN A 272 -6.74 25.73 -2.75
N ALA A 273 -7.90 25.11 -2.87
CA ALA A 273 -8.12 23.71 -2.55
C ALA A 273 -7.31 22.79 -3.50
N PHE A 274 -7.24 23.14 -4.77
CA PHE A 274 -6.47 22.42 -5.78
C PHE A 274 -4.97 22.47 -5.49
N LEU A 275 -4.42 23.66 -5.20
CA LEU A 275 -3.02 23.84 -4.80
C LEU A 275 -2.69 23.01 -3.55
N LYS A 276 -3.59 23.05 -2.55
CA LYS A 276 -3.40 22.27 -1.32
C LYS A 276 -3.36 20.76 -1.56
N LYS A 277 -4.14 20.26 -2.53
CA LYS A 277 -4.22 18.82 -2.82
C LYS A 277 -3.09 18.35 -3.72
N PHE A 278 -2.79 19.09 -4.80
CA PHE A 278 -1.86 18.64 -5.84
C PHE A 278 -0.47 19.27 -5.78
N GLY A 279 -0.26 20.26 -4.89
CA GLY A 279 1.03 20.96 -4.75
C GLY A 279 1.29 22.04 -5.83
N TYR A 280 0.41 22.19 -6.82
CA TYR A 280 0.49 23.20 -7.89
C TYR A 280 -0.87 23.80 -8.21
N ARG A 281 -0.87 24.96 -8.87
CA ARG A 281 -2.11 25.65 -9.26
C ARG A 281 -2.74 25.00 -10.50
N PRO A 282 -4.09 25.07 -10.67
CA PRO A 282 -4.76 24.55 -11.86
C PRO A 282 -4.25 25.18 -13.16
N SER A 283 -3.78 26.43 -13.12
CA SER A 283 -3.18 27.14 -14.27
C SER A 283 -1.94 26.43 -14.83
N ASN A 284 -1.23 25.70 -14.02
CA ASN A 284 -0.02 24.96 -14.45
C ASN A 284 -0.34 23.68 -15.27
N LEU A 285 -1.62 23.31 -15.38
CA LEU A 285 -2.07 22.20 -16.23
C LEU A 285 -2.25 22.59 -17.71
N ARG A 286 -2.15 23.88 -18.03
CA ARG A 286 -2.22 24.45 -19.38
C ARG A 286 -0.88 25.08 -19.71
N GLY A 287 0.11 24.25 -19.92
CA GLY A 287 1.40 24.62 -20.48
C GLY A 287 1.51 24.16 -21.91
#